data_11cc652715d5d25e923807fd4c2a105a
#
_entry.id   11cc652715d5d25e923807fd4c2a105a
#
_cell.length_a   1.000
_cell.length_b   1.000
_cell.length_c   1.000
_cell.angle_alpha   90.00
_cell.angle_beta   90.00
_cell.angle_gamma   90.00
#
_symmetry.space_group_name_H-M   'P 1'
#
loop_
_entity.id
_entity.type
_entity.pdbx_description
1 polymer ?
#
loop_
_entity_poly.entity_id
_entity_poly.type
_entity_poly.pdbx_seq_one_letter_code
_entity_poly.pdbx_strand_id
1 'polypeptide(L)'
;IKIPAVILELLQPYLPHLNLAILATYLVLAFVVLAFFREWASPDVVALSALGGILLFGILPLNDLVKDGEIVARGVLSVFSNGAPITIASMFVLSAGLERTGVIETMGRFFSRIAGKTELQTLFVMMFMVALLSAFVNNTPIVVVFLPIVLAHARATGMRGSKLLIPLSFASILGGTCTLTGTSTTLIID
;
A
#
# COMPACT_ATOMS: atom_id res chain seq x y z
N ILE A 1 -24.68 19.49 -14.29
CA ILE A 1 -24.16 18.76 -15.47
C ILE A 1 -25.30 17.88 -15.93
N LYS A 2 -25.95 18.22 -17.07
CA LYS A 2 -27.00 17.40 -17.66
C LYS A 2 -26.33 16.24 -18.40
N ILE A 3 -26.54 15.03 -17.89
CA ILE A 3 -26.12 13.80 -18.59
C ILE A 3 -26.94 13.68 -19.87
N PRO A 4 -26.33 13.46 -21.06
CA PRO A 4 -27.06 13.33 -22.32
C PRO A 4 -28.07 12.18 -22.23
N ALA A 5 -29.30 12.42 -22.72
CA ALA A 5 -30.41 11.47 -22.65
C ALA A 5 -30.06 10.10 -23.27
N VAL A 6 -29.23 10.07 -24.29
CA VAL A 6 -28.73 8.85 -24.95
C VAL A 6 -27.95 7.93 -24.00
N ILE A 7 -27.19 8.49 -23.05
CA ILE A 7 -26.45 7.70 -22.05
C ILE A 7 -27.41 7.11 -21.00
N LEU A 8 -28.47 7.84 -20.66
CA LEU A 8 -29.50 7.36 -19.74
C LEU A 8 -30.31 6.21 -20.36
N GLU A 9 -30.63 6.29 -21.64
CA GLU A 9 -31.37 5.24 -22.38
C GLU A 9 -30.54 3.95 -22.53
N LEU A 10 -29.24 4.06 -22.81
CA LEU A 10 -28.32 2.93 -22.86
C LEU A 10 -28.11 2.24 -21.50
N LEU A 11 -28.23 3.00 -20.41
CA LEU A 11 -28.06 2.51 -19.04
C LEU A 11 -29.38 2.02 -18.40
N GLN A 12 -30.53 2.35 -18.98
CA GLN A 12 -31.86 2.02 -18.43
C GLN A 12 -32.08 0.53 -18.08
N PRO A 13 -31.64 -0.47 -18.89
CA PRO A 13 -31.78 -1.88 -18.52
C PRO A 13 -30.90 -2.31 -17.35
N TYR A 14 -29.84 -1.54 -17.03
CA TYR A 14 -28.88 -1.84 -15.96
C TYR A 14 -29.12 -1.01 -14.68
N LEU A 15 -29.88 0.07 -14.76
CA LEU A 15 -30.10 1.04 -13.68
C LEU A 15 -30.74 0.47 -12.40
N PRO A 16 -31.76 -0.42 -12.42
CA PRO A 16 -32.43 -0.85 -11.18
C PRO A 16 -31.53 -1.70 -10.28
N HIS A 17 -30.63 -2.50 -10.84
CA HIS A 17 -29.69 -3.32 -10.07
C HIS A 17 -28.38 -2.61 -9.81
N LEU A 18 -27.95 -1.76 -10.73
CA LEU A 18 -26.72 -0.99 -10.63
C LEU A 18 -26.79 0.06 -9.51
N ASN A 19 -27.94 0.70 -9.32
CA ASN A 19 -28.10 1.78 -8.34
C ASN A 19 -27.93 1.30 -6.88
N LEU A 20 -28.46 0.15 -6.50
CA LEU A 20 -28.39 -0.33 -5.13
C LEU A 20 -27.00 -0.85 -4.78
N ALA A 21 -26.39 -1.64 -5.66
CA ALA A 21 -25.05 -2.18 -5.46
C ALA A 21 -23.97 -1.07 -5.48
N ILE A 22 -24.11 -0.13 -6.41
CA ILE A 22 -23.22 1.05 -6.48
C ILE A 22 -23.36 1.91 -5.22
N LEU A 23 -24.58 2.21 -4.82
CA LEU A 23 -24.85 3.00 -3.60
C LEU A 23 -24.25 2.31 -2.36
N ALA A 24 -24.49 1.01 -2.23
CA ALA A 24 -23.93 0.21 -1.14
C ALA A 24 -22.39 0.19 -1.14
N THR A 25 -21.77 0.08 -2.32
CA THR A 25 -20.32 0.14 -2.47
C THR A 25 -19.77 1.52 -2.03
N TYR A 26 -20.42 2.60 -2.45
CA TYR A 26 -20.01 3.95 -2.00
C TYR A 26 -20.22 4.16 -0.50
N LEU A 27 -21.28 3.59 0.09
CA LEU A 27 -21.49 3.65 1.54
C LEU A 27 -20.41 2.90 2.31
N VAL A 28 -20.03 1.71 1.85
CA VAL A 28 -18.92 0.94 2.45
C VAL A 28 -17.61 1.71 2.30
N LEU A 29 -17.33 2.28 1.13
CA LEU A 29 -16.13 3.07 0.91
C LEU A 29 -16.11 4.31 1.82
N ALA A 30 -17.22 5.03 1.92
CA ALA A 30 -17.35 6.19 2.82
C ALA A 30 -17.15 5.78 4.28
N PHE A 31 -17.72 4.65 4.70
CA PHE A 31 -17.52 4.09 6.04
C PHE A 31 -16.05 3.80 6.33
N VAL A 32 -15.34 3.12 5.39
CA VAL A 32 -13.91 2.82 5.53
C VAL A 32 -13.08 4.09 5.65
N VAL A 33 -13.32 5.07 4.79
CA VAL A 33 -12.61 6.37 4.83
C VAL A 33 -12.86 7.10 6.13
N LEU A 34 -14.11 7.16 6.59
CA LEU A 34 -14.47 7.80 7.86
C LEU A 34 -13.87 7.07 9.06
N ALA A 35 -13.87 5.74 9.05
CA ALA A 35 -13.28 4.94 10.12
C ALA A 35 -11.76 5.16 10.22
N PHE A 36 -11.07 5.28 9.08
CA PHE A 36 -9.65 5.64 9.05
C PHE A 36 -9.40 7.07 9.54
N PHE A 37 -10.21 8.04 9.11
CA PHE A 37 -10.08 9.43 9.57
C PHE A 37 -10.34 9.60 11.07
N ARG A 38 -11.25 8.79 11.63
CA ARG A 38 -11.62 8.83 13.05
C ARG A 38 -10.76 7.94 13.93
N GLU A 39 -9.87 7.13 13.33
CA GLU A 39 -9.02 6.14 14.05
C GLU A 39 -9.85 5.25 15.00
N TRP A 40 -11.07 4.86 14.58
CA TRP A 40 -11.99 4.09 15.42
C TRP A 40 -11.46 2.70 15.76
N ALA A 41 -10.69 2.12 14.86
CA ALA A 41 -10.09 0.81 15.03
C ALA A 41 -8.81 0.69 14.18
N SER A 42 -8.02 -0.36 14.43
CA SER A 42 -6.86 -0.65 13.59
C SER A 42 -7.28 -0.89 12.12
N PRO A 43 -6.42 -0.54 11.15
CA PRO A 43 -6.72 -0.71 9.72
C PRO A 43 -7.23 -2.11 9.36
N ASP A 44 -6.68 -3.14 10.00
CA ASP A 44 -7.04 -4.53 9.78
C ASP A 44 -8.50 -4.82 10.17
N VAL A 45 -8.93 -4.29 11.33
CA VAL A 45 -10.30 -4.45 11.81
C VAL A 45 -11.28 -3.72 10.92
N VAL A 46 -10.94 -2.50 10.46
CA VAL A 46 -11.77 -1.73 9.52
C VAL A 46 -11.91 -2.48 8.21
N ALA A 47 -10.81 -3.01 7.65
CA ALA A 47 -10.84 -3.76 6.41
C ALA A 47 -11.66 -5.05 6.51
N LEU A 48 -11.49 -5.82 7.60
CA LEU A 48 -12.25 -7.03 7.86
C LEU A 48 -13.74 -6.75 8.09
N SER A 49 -14.09 -5.67 8.79
CA SER A 49 -15.49 -5.28 8.99
C SER A 49 -16.15 -4.84 7.68
N ALA A 50 -15.43 -4.14 6.82
CA ALA A 50 -15.91 -3.78 5.49
C ALA A 50 -16.15 -5.02 4.60
N LEU A 51 -15.20 -5.97 4.59
CA LEU A 51 -15.34 -7.24 3.89
C LEU A 51 -16.53 -8.03 4.44
N GLY A 52 -16.64 -8.15 5.76
CA GLY A 52 -17.77 -8.81 6.42
C GLY A 52 -19.11 -8.15 6.08
N GLY A 53 -19.15 -6.82 6.02
CA GLY A 53 -20.34 -6.08 5.59
C GLY A 53 -20.74 -6.41 4.15
N ILE A 54 -19.78 -6.39 3.22
CA ILE A 54 -20.03 -6.74 1.79
C ILE A 54 -20.61 -8.15 1.67
N LEU A 55 -20.06 -9.11 2.44
CA LEU A 55 -20.52 -10.50 2.43
C LEU A 55 -21.90 -10.68 3.07
N LEU A 56 -22.14 -10.06 4.23
CA LEU A 56 -23.42 -10.19 4.96
C LEU A 56 -24.58 -9.54 4.23
N PHE A 57 -24.37 -8.39 3.60
CA PHE A 57 -25.39 -7.69 2.86
C PHE A 57 -25.55 -8.17 1.43
N GLY A 58 -24.76 -9.16 0.99
CA GLY A 58 -24.84 -9.73 -0.35
C GLY A 58 -24.64 -8.71 -1.47
N ILE A 59 -23.83 -7.68 -1.23
CA ILE A 59 -23.57 -6.58 -2.18
C ILE A 59 -22.86 -7.12 -3.43
N LEU A 60 -21.97 -8.09 -3.23
CA LEU A 60 -21.25 -8.77 -4.30
C LEU A 60 -21.53 -10.28 -4.27
N PRO A 61 -21.54 -10.96 -5.42
CA PRO A 61 -21.72 -12.41 -5.46
C PRO A 61 -20.55 -13.11 -4.76
N LEU A 62 -20.84 -14.20 -4.05
CA LEU A 62 -19.80 -15.01 -3.38
C LEU A 62 -18.90 -15.73 -4.40
N ASN A 63 -19.51 -16.30 -5.42
CA ASN A 63 -18.84 -17.03 -6.49
C ASN A 63 -18.91 -16.26 -7.80
N ASP A 64 -18.02 -16.60 -8.73
CA ASP A 64 -18.03 -16.01 -10.05
C ASP A 64 -19.38 -16.28 -10.76
N LEU A 65 -19.98 -15.24 -11.33
CA LEU A 65 -21.15 -15.37 -12.19
C LEU A 65 -20.68 -15.71 -13.59
N VAL A 66 -21.02 -16.91 -14.03
CA VAL A 66 -20.70 -17.42 -15.38
C VAL A 66 -21.97 -17.42 -16.21
N LYS A 67 -21.94 -16.79 -17.39
CA LYS A 67 -22.99 -16.81 -18.38
C LYS A 67 -22.39 -17.23 -19.72
N ASP A 68 -23.00 -18.22 -20.36
CA ASP A 68 -22.55 -18.76 -21.67
C ASP A 68 -21.07 -19.21 -21.70
N GLY A 69 -20.53 -19.64 -20.53
CA GLY A 69 -19.13 -20.07 -20.39
C GLY A 69 -18.12 -18.93 -20.14
N GLU A 70 -18.56 -17.70 -20.12
CA GLU A 70 -17.74 -16.54 -19.80
C GLU A 70 -18.02 -16.00 -18.40
N ILE A 71 -16.96 -15.54 -17.70
CA ILE A 71 -17.08 -14.90 -16.38
C ILE A 71 -17.61 -13.48 -16.57
N VAL A 72 -18.87 -13.26 -16.23
CA VAL A 72 -19.53 -11.95 -16.31
C VAL A 72 -19.21 -11.07 -15.12
N ALA A 73 -19.08 -11.67 -13.92
CA ALA A 73 -18.65 -10.97 -12.72
C ALA A 73 -17.85 -11.92 -11.81
N ARG A 74 -16.75 -11.43 -11.28
CA ARG A 74 -15.95 -12.19 -10.32
C ARG A 74 -16.57 -12.08 -8.93
N GLY A 75 -16.71 -13.22 -8.27
CA GLY A 75 -17.19 -13.27 -6.90
C GLY A 75 -16.12 -12.82 -5.88
N VAL A 76 -16.56 -12.49 -4.68
CA VAL A 76 -15.66 -12.05 -3.59
C VAL A 76 -14.62 -13.13 -3.25
N LEU A 77 -14.97 -14.41 -3.35
CA LEU A 77 -14.06 -15.51 -3.08
C LEU A 77 -12.92 -15.64 -4.10
N SER A 78 -13.08 -15.10 -5.31
CA SER A 78 -12.03 -15.10 -6.33
C SER A 78 -10.79 -14.28 -5.92
N VAL A 79 -10.97 -13.32 -5.00
CA VAL A 79 -9.85 -12.54 -4.42
C VAL A 79 -8.86 -13.46 -3.71
N PHE A 80 -9.33 -14.50 -3.03
CA PHE A 80 -8.49 -15.46 -2.31
C PHE A 80 -7.78 -16.47 -3.24
N SER A 81 -8.29 -16.67 -4.44
CA SER A 81 -7.64 -17.50 -5.48
C SER A 81 -6.69 -16.70 -6.38
N ASN A 82 -6.64 -15.38 -6.21
CA ASN A 82 -5.71 -14.53 -6.93
C ASN A 82 -4.29 -14.69 -6.35
N GLY A 83 -3.26 -14.70 -7.21
CA GLY A 83 -1.87 -14.79 -6.81
C GLY A 83 -1.37 -13.57 -6.01
N ALA A 84 -1.97 -12.39 -6.20
CA ALA A 84 -1.52 -11.16 -5.56
C ALA A 84 -1.54 -11.19 -4.02
N PRO A 85 -2.62 -11.61 -3.31
CA PRO A 85 -2.62 -11.74 -1.85
C PRO A 85 -1.56 -12.70 -1.33
N ILE A 86 -1.32 -13.83 -2.02
CA ILE A 86 -0.31 -14.83 -1.63
C ILE A 86 1.09 -14.23 -1.78
N THR A 87 1.33 -13.52 -2.88
CA THR A 87 2.61 -12.84 -3.13
C THR A 87 2.85 -11.77 -2.07
N ILE A 88 1.85 -10.95 -1.74
CA ILE A 88 1.93 -9.92 -0.70
C ILE A 88 2.23 -10.57 0.67
N ALA A 89 1.54 -11.64 1.03
CA ALA A 89 1.81 -12.36 2.27
C ALA A 89 3.25 -12.90 2.32
N SER A 90 3.73 -13.47 1.23
CA SER A 90 5.11 -13.97 1.12
C SER A 90 6.14 -12.84 1.27
N MET A 91 5.85 -11.66 0.72
CA MET A 91 6.70 -10.47 0.87
C MET A 91 6.75 -9.97 2.31
N PHE A 92 5.63 -9.99 3.04
CA PHE A 92 5.64 -9.64 4.47
C PHE A 92 6.47 -10.61 5.29
N VAL A 93 6.40 -11.93 5.00
CA VAL A 93 7.25 -12.93 5.66
C VAL A 93 8.72 -12.68 5.36
N LEU A 94 9.08 -12.40 4.10
CA LEU A 94 10.45 -12.09 3.70
C LEU A 94 10.96 -10.81 4.39
N SER A 95 10.16 -9.74 4.40
CA SER A 95 10.48 -8.48 5.07
C SER A 95 10.71 -8.68 6.57
N ALA A 96 9.83 -9.45 7.23
CA ALA A 96 9.99 -9.78 8.65
C ALA A 96 11.26 -10.61 8.92
N GLY A 97 11.62 -11.51 7.98
CA GLY A 97 12.88 -12.26 8.04
C GLY A 97 14.10 -11.32 7.95
N LEU A 98 14.11 -10.39 7.01
CA LEU A 98 15.18 -9.40 6.86
C LEU A 98 15.30 -8.47 8.05
N GLU A 99 14.19 -8.06 8.64
CA GLU A 99 14.16 -7.27 9.87
C GLU A 99 14.75 -8.04 11.06
N ARG A 100 14.31 -9.29 11.27
CA ARG A 100 14.82 -10.15 12.35
C ARG A 100 16.29 -10.54 12.22
N THR A 101 16.82 -10.62 11.02
CA THR A 101 18.24 -10.93 10.78
C THR A 101 19.16 -9.74 11.03
N GLY A 102 18.64 -8.55 11.26
CA GLY A 102 19.44 -7.34 11.53
C GLY A 102 20.17 -6.80 10.30
N VAL A 103 19.75 -7.20 9.09
CA VAL A 103 20.33 -6.69 7.84
C VAL A 103 20.09 -5.19 7.71
N ILE A 104 18.87 -4.72 8.05
CA ILE A 104 18.49 -3.31 7.93
C ILE A 104 19.32 -2.46 8.89
N GLU A 105 19.52 -2.92 10.15
CA GLU A 105 20.36 -2.26 11.15
C GLU A 105 21.83 -2.24 10.73
N THR A 106 22.29 -3.31 10.11
CA THR A 106 23.67 -3.37 9.60
C THR A 106 23.88 -2.37 8.48
N MET A 107 22.91 -2.25 7.56
CA MET A 107 22.92 -1.22 6.52
C MET A 107 22.85 0.20 7.11
N GLY A 108 22.06 0.41 8.15
CA GLY A 108 22.01 1.68 8.88
C GLY A 108 23.35 2.04 9.53
N ARG A 109 24.06 1.08 10.14
CA ARG A 109 25.42 1.29 10.66
C ARG A 109 26.42 1.58 9.55
N PHE A 110 26.31 0.90 8.42
CA PHE A 110 27.14 1.15 7.25
C PHE A 110 26.89 2.56 6.70
N PHE A 111 25.62 2.98 6.59
CA PHE A 111 25.28 4.36 6.25
C PHE A 111 25.99 5.37 7.15
N SER A 112 25.95 5.21 8.48
CA SER A 112 26.57 6.14 9.41
C SER A 112 28.11 6.26 9.21
N ARG A 113 28.75 5.25 8.63
CA ARG A 113 30.19 5.28 8.33
C ARG A 113 30.51 6.00 7.03
N ILE A 114 29.66 5.88 6.01
CA ILE A 114 29.91 6.43 4.68
C ILE A 114 29.15 7.73 4.41
N ALA A 115 28.12 8.02 5.20
CA ALA A 115 27.41 9.30 5.16
C ALA A 115 28.40 10.41 5.50
N GLY A 116 28.69 11.27 4.53
CA GLY A 116 29.70 12.33 4.66
C GLY A 116 29.34 13.39 5.70
N LYS A 117 30.23 14.37 5.83
CA LYS A 117 30.00 15.54 6.69
C LYS A 117 29.23 16.66 6.01
N THR A 118 29.01 16.56 4.70
CA THR A 118 28.25 17.55 3.93
C THR A 118 26.81 17.08 3.74
N GLU A 119 25.88 18.03 3.79
CA GLU A 119 24.44 17.76 3.63
C GLU A 119 24.14 17.00 2.33
N LEU A 120 24.74 17.44 1.24
CA LEU A 120 24.51 16.86 -0.09
C LEU A 120 25.00 15.40 -0.18
N GLN A 121 26.18 15.12 0.33
CA GLN A 121 26.76 13.78 0.36
C GLN A 121 25.91 12.83 1.21
N THR A 122 25.50 13.28 2.39
CA THR A 122 24.61 12.52 3.28
C THR A 122 23.28 12.19 2.60
N LEU A 123 22.68 13.17 1.91
CA LEU A 123 21.45 12.98 1.16
C LEU A 123 21.61 11.91 0.06
N PHE A 124 22.62 12.05 -0.79
CA PHE A 124 22.82 11.09 -1.88
C PHE A 124 23.07 9.67 -1.39
N VAL A 125 23.94 9.51 -0.39
CA VAL A 125 24.23 8.18 0.18
C VAL A 125 23.00 7.58 0.82
N MET A 126 22.25 8.37 1.59
CA MET A 126 21.01 7.94 2.24
C MET A 126 19.96 7.52 1.21
N MET A 127 19.68 8.39 0.23
CA MET A 127 18.66 8.12 -0.77
C MET A 127 18.99 6.87 -1.58
N PHE A 128 20.24 6.71 -2.00
CA PHE A 128 20.66 5.54 -2.76
C PHE A 128 20.52 4.24 -1.94
N MET A 129 21.00 4.24 -0.70
CA MET A 129 20.91 3.04 0.17
C MET A 129 19.48 2.69 0.50
N VAL A 130 18.66 3.68 0.86
CA VAL A 130 17.26 3.45 1.21
C VAL A 130 16.46 2.99 0.01
N ALA A 131 16.66 3.59 -1.17
CA ALA A 131 16.01 3.16 -2.40
C ALA A 131 16.40 1.73 -2.78
N LEU A 132 17.69 1.38 -2.67
CA LEU A 132 18.16 0.02 -2.95
C LEU A 132 17.53 -1.01 -2.01
N LEU A 133 17.49 -0.73 -0.70
CA LEU A 133 16.86 -1.61 0.28
C LEU A 133 15.35 -1.72 0.04
N SER A 134 14.69 -0.60 -0.25
CA SER A 134 13.25 -0.54 -0.45
C SER A 134 12.80 -1.25 -1.73
N ALA A 135 13.68 -1.49 -2.67
CA ALA A 135 13.39 -2.33 -3.82
C ALA A 135 13.09 -3.80 -3.44
N PHE A 136 13.59 -4.27 -2.30
CA PHE A 136 13.44 -5.67 -1.86
C PHE A 136 12.64 -5.83 -0.56
N VAL A 137 12.53 -4.78 0.22
CA VAL A 137 11.88 -4.78 1.55
C VAL A 137 10.78 -3.72 1.56
N ASN A 138 9.68 -4.01 2.24
CA ASN A 138 8.59 -3.04 2.38
C ASN A 138 9.11 -1.71 2.98
N ASN A 139 8.56 -0.60 2.54
CA ASN A 139 8.95 0.75 2.90
C ASN A 139 8.94 1.00 4.41
N THR A 140 7.94 0.49 5.13
CA THR A 140 7.71 0.79 6.54
C THR A 140 8.86 0.35 7.45
N PRO A 141 9.34 -0.90 7.44
CA PRO A 141 10.48 -1.34 8.25
C PRO A 141 11.74 -0.52 8.00
N ILE A 142 12.01 -0.19 6.74
CA ILE A 142 13.19 0.60 6.36
C ILE A 142 13.14 1.99 6.98
N VAL A 143 12.02 2.68 6.82
CA VAL A 143 11.84 4.03 7.38
C VAL A 143 11.94 4.01 8.90
N VAL A 144 11.31 3.05 9.57
CA VAL A 144 11.34 2.93 11.03
C VAL A 144 12.77 2.76 11.56
N VAL A 145 13.58 1.91 10.92
CA VAL A 145 14.98 1.68 11.35
C VAL A 145 15.90 2.83 10.96
N PHE A 146 15.76 3.38 9.75
CA PHE A 146 16.63 4.46 9.29
C PHE A 146 16.33 5.81 9.96
N LEU A 147 15.10 6.05 10.39
CA LEU A 147 14.69 7.31 11.03
C LEU A 147 15.58 7.69 12.23
N PRO A 148 15.75 6.84 13.27
CA PRO A 148 16.62 7.17 14.39
C PRO A 148 18.09 7.31 13.99
N ILE A 149 18.58 6.53 13.02
CA ILE A 149 19.97 6.57 12.54
C ILE A 149 20.25 7.88 11.84
N VAL A 150 19.36 8.30 10.94
CA VAL A 150 19.46 9.57 10.21
C VAL A 150 19.36 10.77 11.16
N LEU A 151 18.47 10.71 12.15
CA LEU A 151 18.38 11.75 13.17
C LEU A 151 19.63 11.84 14.05
N ALA A 152 20.21 10.71 14.45
CA ALA A 152 21.46 10.68 15.20
C ALA A 152 22.60 11.28 14.39
N HIS A 153 22.71 10.92 13.11
CA HIS A 153 23.70 11.48 12.18
C HIS A 153 23.51 12.99 11.99
N ALA A 154 22.27 13.45 11.79
CA ALA A 154 21.96 14.86 11.65
C ALA A 154 22.38 15.67 12.88
N ARG A 155 22.12 15.15 14.09
CA ARG A 155 22.54 15.78 15.35
C ARG A 155 24.06 15.83 15.48
N ALA A 156 24.75 14.75 15.15
CA ALA A 156 26.21 14.65 15.23
C ALA A 156 26.92 15.61 14.26
N THR A 157 26.32 15.91 13.11
CA THR A 157 26.88 16.76 12.06
C THR A 157 26.30 18.19 12.04
N GLY A 158 25.39 18.51 12.97
CA GLY A 158 24.73 19.83 13.03
C GLY A 158 23.74 20.09 11.90
N MET A 159 23.32 19.07 11.15
CA MET A 159 22.34 19.19 10.08
C MET A 159 20.90 19.25 10.63
N ARG A 160 20.00 19.88 9.88
CA ARG A 160 18.57 19.89 10.23
C ARG A 160 17.94 18.55 9.85
N GLY A 161 17.40 17.82 10.84
CA GLY A 161 16.76 16.52 10.62
C GLY A 161 15.65 16.55 9.57
N SER A 162 14.84 17.61 9.52
CA SER A 162 13.76 17.77 8.53
C SER A 162 14.24 17.69 7.08
N LYS A 163 15.45 18.17 6.78
CA LYS A 163 16.03 18.11 5.45
C LYS A 163 16.42 16.70 5.01
N LEU A 164 16.59 15.78 5.95
CA LEU A 164 16.94 14.38 5.69
C LEU A 164 15.71 13.47 5.73
N LEU A 165 14.73 13.75 6.60
CA LEU A 165 13.57 12.89 6.79
C LEU A 165 12.61 12.89 5.60
N ILE A 166 12.40 14.05 4.96
CA ILE A 166 11.56 14.13 3.76
C ILE A 166 12.16 13.31 2.61
N PRO A 167 13.44 13.51 2.22
CA PRO A 167 14.09 12.66 1.22
C PRO A 167 14.15 11.18 1.59
N LEU A 168 14.29 10.83 2.88
CA LEU A 168 14.21 9.44 3.35
C LEU A 168 12.91 8.77 2.94
N SER A 169 11.78 9.44 3.21
CA SER A 169 10.45 8.94 2.86
C SER A 169 10.29 8.79 1.34
N PHE A 170 10.69 9.80 0.56
CA PHE A 170 10.62 9.74 -0.90
C PHE A 170 11.53 8.64 -1.47
N ALA A 171 12.74 8.49 -0.97
CA ALA A 171 13.66 7.44 -1.42
C ALA A 171 13.11 6.04 -1.15
N SER A 172 12.47 5.85 -0.01
CA SER A 172 11.80 4.59 0.32
C SER A 172 10.65 4.29 -0.65
N ILE A 173 9.78 5.25 -0.92
CA ILE A 173 8.66 5.07 -1.84
C ILE A 173 9.16 4.80 -3.27
N LEU A 174 10.07 5.62 -3.78
CA LEU A 174 10.62 5.46 -5.13
C LEU A 174 11.38 4.14 -5.29
N GLY A 175 12.15 3.74 -4.28
CA GLY A 175 12.82 2.43 -4.29
C GLY A 175 11.82 1.28 -4.35
N GLY A 176 10.74 1.36 -3.57
CA GLY A 176 9.68 0.36 -3.55
C GLY A 176 8.95 0.23 -4.89
N THR A 177 8.83 1.29 -5.68
CA THR A 177 8.19 1.23 -7.00
C THR A 177 9.08 0.65 -8.10
N CYS A 178 10.39 0.50 -7.86
CA CYS A 178 11.32 -0.05 -8.84
C CYS A 178 11.16 -1.55 -9.06
N THR A 179 10.54 -2.28 -8.14
CA THR A 179 10.34 -3.73 -8.24
C THR A 179 8.90 -4.09 -7.84
N LEU A 180 8.42 -5.21 -8.36
CA LEU A 180 7.12 -5.77 -7.97
C LEU A 180 7.07 -6.17 -6.49
N THR A 181 8.24 -6.41 -5.88
CA THR A 181 8.36 -6.86 -4.50
C THR A 181 8.47 -5.71 -3.49
N GLY A 182 8.86 -4.52 -3.91
CA GLY A 182 9.09 -3.38 -3.01
C GLY A 182 7.81 -2.74 -2.47
N THR A 183 6.71 -2.83 -3.21
CA THR A 183 5.42 -2.29 -2.76
C THR A 183 4.25 -3.15 -3.21
N SER A 184 3.33 -3.42 -2.27
CA SER A 184 2.11 -4.19 -2.53
C SER A 184 1.16 -3.51 -3.54
N THR A 185 1.24 -2.20 -3.66
CA THR A 185 0.39 -1.43 -4.58
C THR A 185 0.65 -1.80 -6.04
N THR A 186 1.91 -2.01 -6.42
CA THR A 186 2.29 -2.39 -7.79
C THR A 186 1.71 -3.75 -8.17
N LEU A 187 1.69 -4.71 -7.23
CA LEU A 187 1.12 -6.05 -7.42
C LEU A 187 -0.40 -6.08 -7.58
N ILE A 188 -1.10 -5.06 -7.08
CA ILE A 188 -2.57 -4.99 -7.15
C ILE A 188 -3.01 -4.37 -8.48
N ILE A 189 -2.17 -3.50 -9.06
CA ILE A 189 -2.48 -2.74 -10.29
C ILE A 189 -2.12 -3.55 -11.54
N ASP A 190 -1.17 -4.48 -11.46
CA ASP A 190 -0.71 -5.32 -12.57
C ASP A 190 -1.60 -6.57 -12.74
#